data_3671087c5d33f3c8edca8699f05f4ca7
#
_entry.id   3671087c5d33f3c8edca8699f05f4ca7
#
_cell.length_a   1.000
_cell.length_b   1.000
_cell.length_c   1.000
_cell.angle_alpha   90.00
_cell.angle_beta   90.00
_cell.angle_gamma   90.00
#
_symmetry.space_group_name_H-M   'P 1'
#
loop_
_entity.id
_entity.type
_entity.pdbx_description
1 polymer ?
#
loop_
_entity_poly.entity_id
_entity_poly.type
_entity_poly.pdbx_seq_one_letter_code
_entity_poly.pdbx_strand_id
1 'polypeptide(L)'
;MKLLAAVLCLFLLVGCAEKQEEPTTPTEESGQSLHVSGHPLETQTSGIMEVFPIEETDPQGLRSLGTDVVLWGESGISLYTGSGLRKAAQASGRPVLGTAEGRLFVYDESARQILALDGRLSPQSAWSLPEGTLGLPGVSPDGKTVSFLQQDGLDLLDTELGTQRGLRDNMAVRSGSVRCLENGQALLVNLTDPNGAKNTLLVSAQDGQSIEEALCPKDAAVTPEGIALEASPGAFSRVLLLGAEPQRLVTRSGETSLGFLPELSAAVTRYSGDSGMTLRLYLLSTGICRSEVTLPGVDQAKLGCVTADGKLYLLAHSTDAGWLILRWHYDAFPAQSETSCLVPYHDVPTAQEAASSRARADQLETTYGLDIRIGDEALAVQPWDYSFSGTAPADETDWTLEALDTLLRNFPEGFLSRLQSGWRSFSLCLVPKIQGTPASGSLASAQGLQFQQDDQCYVVLALAPMEDLRYTLFHEFSHLIDTQVMNRCSAYDDWTDLNPQEFAYSLDVNADMTPYQQYLTGTNRCFVDYYAMVNPAEDRARIFECAVNSGNGDMFTAPILQQKLRRICAGIREAFELEDRGEIFLWEQYLIRYGE
;
A
#
# COMPACT_ATOMS: atom_id res chain seq x y z
N MET A 1 -24.05 -30.73 34.33
CA MET A 1 -22.85 -31.39 33.77
C MET A 1 -23.12 -32.75 33.06
N LYS A 2 -24.15 -33.51 33.41
CA LYS A 2 -24.47 -34.76 32.69
C LYS A 2 -25.37 -34.59 31.43
N LEU A 3 -26.00 -33.42 31.27
CA LEU A 3 -26.87 -33.13 30.12
C LEU A 3 -26.06 -32.57 28.91
N LEU A 4 -24.94 -31.89 29.16
CA LEU A 4 -24.09 -31.34 28.09
C LEU A 4 -23.31 -32.42 27.33
N ALA A 5 -22.89 -33.49 28.04
CA ALA A 5 -22.21 -34.63 27.41
C ALA A 5 -23.14 -35.47 26.51
N ALA A 6 -24.46 -35.49 26.81
CA ALA A 6 -25.43 -36.23 26.01
C ALA A 6 -25.81 -35.50 24.72
N VAL A 7 -25.75 -34.16 24.69
CA VAL A 7 -26.02 -33.35 23.48
C VAL A 7 -24.86 -33.45 22.52
N LEU A 8 -23.63 -33.49 23.00
CA LEU A 8 -22.44 -33.64 22.13
C LEU A 8 -22.38 -35.02 21.45
N CYS A 9 -22.83 -36.07 22.12
CA CYS A 9 -22.91 -37.44 21.53
C CYS A 9 -24.10 -37.63 20.55
N LEU A 10 -25.17 -36.82 20.64
CA LEU A 10 -26.32 -36.96 19.76
C LEU A 10 -26.12 -36.30 18.39
N PHE A 11 -25.28 -35.27 18.29
CA PHE A 11 -24.92 -34.64 17.00
C PHE A 11 -23.93 -35.46 16.18
N LEU A 12 -23.24 -36.42 16.78
CA LEU A 12 -22.33 -37.34 16.06
C LEU A 12 -23.05 -38.56 15.43
N LEU A 13 -24.37 -38.72 15.64
CA LEU A 13 -25.12 -39.93 15.20
C LEU A 13 -26.21 -39.67 14.15
N VAL A 14 -26.44 -38.45 13.68
CA VAL A 14 -27.53 -38.13 12.72
C VAL A 14 -27.02 -37.61 11.37
N GLY A 15 -25.78 -37.79 11.03
CA GLY A 15 -25.18 -37.32 9.76
C GLY A 15 -24.64 -38.44 8.87
N CYS A 16 -25.44 -39.47 8.55
CA CYS A 16 -25.04 -40.49 7.57
C CYS A 16 -25.90 -40.38 6.33
N ALA A 17 -25.47 -39.59 5.33
CA ALA A 17 -25.65 -39.87 3.89
C ALA A 17 -25.25 -38.66 3.01
N GLU A 18 -23.98 -38.32 3.01
CA GLU A 18 -23.29 -37.70 1.89
C GLU A 18 -21.82 -37.74 2.27
N LYS A 19 -20.92 -38.04 1.31
CA LYS A 19 -19.50 -38.15 1.59
C LYS A 19 -18.98 -36.86 2.21
N GLN A 20 -19.06 -36.73 3.54
CA GLN A 20 -18.23 -35.79 4.29
C GLN A 20 -16.82 -36.40 4.32
N GLU A 21 -15.87 -35.68 3.76
CA GLU A 21 -14.47 -35.89 4.10
C GLU A 21 -14.37 -35.75 5.62
N GLU A 22 -13.99 -36.83 6.30
CA GLU A 22 -13.70 -36.80 7.73
C GLU A 22 -12.70 -35.67 8.02
N PRO A 23 -12.89 -34.90 9.11
CA PRO A 23 -11.86 -33.96 9.55
C PRO A 23 -10.57 -34.77 9.74
N THR A 24 -9.60 -34.52 8.88
CA THR A 24 -8.32 -35.21 8.89
C THR A 24 -7.71 -35.07 10.29
N THR A 25 -7.59 -36.15 10.99
CA THR A 25 -6.82 -36.26 12.22
C THR A 25 -5.43 -35.69 11.95
N PRO A 26 -4.88 -34.82 12.82
CA PRO A 26 -3.54 -34.29 12.61
C PRO A 26 -2.55 -35.46 12.45
N THR A 27 -1.92 -35.56 11.30
CA THR A 27 -0.90 -36.56 11.06
C THR A 27 0.41 -36.02 11.65
N GLU A 28 0.95 -36.68 12.67
CA GLU A 28 2.30 -36.39 13.13
C GLU A 28 3.28 -36.82 12.04
N GLU A 29 3.76 -35.88 11.24
CA GLU A 29 4.85 -36.10 10.31
C GLU A 29 6.16 -35.73 10.98
N SER A 30 7.10 -36.65 11.10
CA SER A 30 8.50 -36.38 11.48
C SER A 30 9.21 -35.69 10.30
N GLY A 31 8.90 -34.43 10.07
CA GLY A 31 9.43 -33.65 8.95
C GLY A 31 10.94 -33.40 9.07
N GLN A 32 11.62 -33.25 7.93
CA GLN A 32 12.99 -32.75 7.89
C GLN A 32 13.03 -31.28 8.30
N SER A 33 14.19 -30.85 8.87
CA SER A 33 14.45 -29.43 9.14
C SER A 33 14.42 -28.64 7.83
N LEU A 34 13.72 -27.51 7.81
CA LEU A 34 13.72 -26.58 6.67
C LEU A 34 14.97 -25.69 6.63
N HIS A 35 15.74 -25.63 7.73
CA HIS A 35 16.94 -24.78 7.78
C HIS A 35 17.98 -25.23 6.75
N VAL A 36 18.39 -24.29 5.87
CA VAL A 36 19.44 -24.48 4.87
C VAL A 36 20.64 -23.63 5.27
N SER A 37 21.61 -24.24 5.96
CA SER A 37 22.85 -23.56 6.33
C SER A 37 23.66 -23.17 5.08
N GLY A 38 24.15 -21.92 5.05
CA GLY A 38 24.94 -21.40 3.93
C GLY A 38 24.09 -20.95 2.73
N HIS A 39 22.79 -20.74 2.90
CA HIS A 39 21.95 -20.09 1.87
C HIS A 39 22.56 -18.73 1.49
N PRO A 40 22.57 -18.33 0.19
CA PRO A 40 23.18 -17.07 -0.25
C PRO A 40 22.66 -15.85 0.53
N LEU A 41 21.37 -15.78 0.82
CA LEU A 41 20.76 -14.69 1.58
C LEU A 41 21.28 -14.65 3.03
N GLU A 42 21.46 -15.80 3.69
CA GLU A 42 22.04 -15.90 5.04
C GLU A 42 23.47 -15.34 5.07
N THR A 43 24.27 -15.70 4.08
CA THR A 43 25.65 -15.19 3.93
C THR A 43 25.66 -13.69 3.63
N GLN A 44 24.82 -13.21 2.73
CA GLN A 44 24.72 -11.80 2.33
C GLN A 44 24.23 -10.90 3.48
N THR A 45 23.41 -11.43 4.38
CA THR A 45 22.93 -10.72 5.58
C THR A 45 23.85 -10.88 6.78
N SER A 46 25.06 -11.44 6.61
CA SER A 46 26.04 -11.66 7.68
C SER A 46 25.48 -12.44 8.89
N GLY A 47 24.57 -13.40 8.65
CA GLY A 47 23.92 -14.20 9.68
C GLY A 47 22.84 -13.48 10.49
N ILE A 48 22.43 -12.27 10.11
CA ILE A 48 21.28 -11.59 10.72
C ILE A 48 19.97 -12.33 10.41
N MET A 49 19.90 -12.99 9.24
CA MET A 49 18.77 -13.82 8.84
C MET A 49 19.16 -15.29 8.79
N GLU A 50 18.34 -16.16 9.37
CA GLU A 50 18.33 -17.57 9.03
C GLU A 50 17.20 -17.85 8.02
N VAL A 51 17.45 -18.75 7.09
CA VAL A 51 16.60 -18.98 5.92
C VAL A 51 15.99 -20.37 5.93
N PHE A 52 14.68 -20.45 5.75
CA PHE A 52 13.90 -21.68 5.73
C PHE A 52 13.05 -21.71 4.45
N PRO A 53 13.49 -22.34 3.35
CA PRO A 53 12.69 -22.51 2.15
C PRO A 53 11.41 -23.30 2.42
N ILE A 54 10.30 -22.90 1.81
CA ILE A 54 9.02 -23.58 1.95
C ILE A 54 8.47 -23.98 0.59
N GLU A 55 7.68 -25.05 0.57
CA GLU A 55 7.06 -25.57 -0.66
C GLU A 55 5.72 -24.87 -0.99
N GLU A 56 5.17 -24.11 -0.03
CA GLU A 56 3.92 -23.37 -0.24
C GLU A 56 4.11 -22.30 -1.32
N THR A 57 3.26 -22.34 -2.34
CA THR A 57 3.37 -21.45 -3.51
C THR A 57 2.73 -20.08 -3.30
N ASP A 58 1.74 -19.99 -2.41
CA ASP A 58 1.07 -18.74 -2.05
C ASP A 58 0.79 -18.67 -0.54
N PRO A 59 1.84 -18.53 0.30
CA PRO A 59 1.65 -18.40 1.74
C PRO A 59 0.97 -17.07 2.08
N GLN A 60 -0.10 -17.15 2.83
CA GLN A 60 -0.89 -15.97 3.22
C GLN A 60 -0.35 -15.30 4.47
N GLY A 61 0.29 -16.04 5.39
CA GLY A 61 0.87 -15.45 6.60
C GLY A 61 1.50 -16.45 7.56
N LEU A 62 2.08 -15.90 8.63
CA LEU A 62 2.61 -16.62 9.78
C LEU A 62 1.88 -16.20 11.07
N ARG A 63 1.74 -17.15 12.00
CA ARG A 63 1.27 -16.90 13.36
C ARG A 63 2.16 -17.63 14.36
N SER A 64 2.30 -17.08 15.55
CA SER A 64 2.93 -17.78 16.66
C SER A 64 1.95 -18.76 17.31
N LEU A 65 2.46 -19.88 17.79
CA LEU A 65 1.74 -20.85 18.61
C LEU A 65 2.67 -21.29 19.75
N GLY A 66 2.72 -20.50 20.83
CA GLY A 66 3.74 -20.62 21.85
C GLY A 66 5.13 -20.33 21.26
N THR A 67 6.05 -21.29 21.31
CA THR A 67 7.40 -21.21 20.72
C THR A 67 7.47 -21.68 19.25
N ASP A 68 6.37 -22.17 18.71
CA ASP A 68 6.27 -22.71 17.37
C ASP A 68 5.65 -21.73 16.38
N VAL A 69 5.74 -22.06 15.09
CA VAL A 69 5.29 -21.20 13.98
C VAL A 69 4.22 -21.93 13.16
N VAL A 70 3.14 -21.23 12.90
CA VAL A 70 2.06 -21.68 12.01
C VAL A 70 2.14 -20.92 10.70
N LEU A 71 2.37 -21.63 9.61
CA LEU A 71 2.24 -21.13 8.24
C LEU A 71 0.85 -21.48 7.73
N TRP A 72 0.22 -20.56 7.03
CA TRP A 72 -1.05 -20.81 6.39
C TRP A 72 -1.09 -20.24 4.97
N GLY A 73 -1.80 -20.93 4.09
CA GLY A 73 -1.95 -20.61 2.67
C GLY A 73 -3.13 -21.34 2.07
N GLU A 74 -3.15 -21.48 0.75
CA GLU A 74 -4.20 -22.23 0.05
C GLU A 74 -4.22 -23.72 0.40
N SER A 75 -3.06 -24.31 0.70
CA SER A 75 -2.93 -25.72 1.11
C SER A 75 -3.47 -26.01 2.53
N GLY A 76 -3.84 -24.97 3.29
CA GLY A 76 -4.32 -25.06 4.68
C GLY A 76 -3.30 -24.51 5.67
N ILE A 77 -3.23 -25.15 6.85
CA ILE A 77 -2.40 -24.75 7.98
C ILE A 77 -1.30 -25.78 8.20
N SER A 78 -0.06 -25.35 8.30
CA SER A 78 1.09 -26.19 8.66
C SER A 78 1.75 -25.69 9.92
N LEU A 79 1.93 -26.56 10.91
CA LEU A 79 2.66 -26.29 12.14
C LEU A 79 4.12 -26.69 11.97
N TYR A 80 5.02 -25.77 12.32
CA TYR A 80 6.46 -25.97 12.33
C TYR A 80 7.02 -25.80 13.74
N THR A 81 7.80 -26.76 14.19
CA THR A 81 8.32 -26.81 15.55
C THR A 81 9.85 -26.84 15.59
N GLY A 82 10.39 -26.38 16.71
CA GLY A 82 11.81 -26.40 16.98
C GLY A 82 12.63 -25.39 16.18
N SER A 83 13.94 -25.31 16.48
CA SER A 83 14.84 -24.30 15.90
C SER A 83 15.05 -24.46 14.38
N GLY A 84 14.91 -25.66 13.85
CA GLY A 84 15.05 -25.94 12.42
C GLY A 84 13.72 -25.88 11.65
N LEU A 85 12.63 -25.46 12.26
CA LEU A 85 11.28 -25.40 11.68
C LEU A 85 10.89 -26.73 11.00
N ARG A 86 10.74 -27.78 11.78
CA ARG A 86 10.29 -29.09 11.27
C ARG A 86 8.76 -29.11 11.20
N LYS A 87 8.21 -29.52 10.08
CA LYS A 87 6.77 -29.70 9.94
C LYS A 87 6.28 -30.80 10.89
N ALA A 88 5.37 -30.47 11.80
CA ALA A 88 4.91 -31.35 12.85
C ALA A 88 3.44 -31.79 12.68
N ALA A 89 2.58 -30.90 12.16
CA ALA A 89 1.15 -31.17 11.98
C ALA A 89 0.54 -30.30 10.88
N GLN A 90 -0.64 -30.70 10.42
CA GLN A 90 -1.47 -29.92 9.47
C GLN A 90 -2.92 -29.84 9.95
N ALA A 91 -3.61 -28.76 9.54
CA ALA A 91 -5.03 -28.58 9.76
C ALA A 91 -5.65 -27.76 8.60
N SER A 92 -6.98 -27.74 8.55
CA SER A 92 -7.74 -26.91 7.61
C SER A 92 -8.27 -25.64 8.30
N GLY A 93 -8.69 -24.67 7.49
CA GLY A 93 -9.28 -23.42 7.94
C GLY A 93 -8.31 -22.24 7.88
N ARG A 94 -8.77 -21.08 8.32
CA ARG A 94 -8.01 -19.81 8.27
C ARG A 94 -7.66 -19.32 9.67
N PRO A 95 -6.38 -19.22 10.04
CA PRO A 95 -5.99 -18.73 11.36
C PRO A 95 -6.43 -17.30 11.58
N VAL A 96 -7.07 -17.04 12.71
CA VAL A 96 -7.49 -15.69 13.13
C VAL A 96 -6.67 -15.16 14.29
N LEU A 97 -6.25 -16.03 15.22
CA LEU A 97 -5.41 -15.67 16.36
C LEU A 97 -4.55 -16.86 16.78
N GLY A 98 -3.25 -16.63 17.02
CA GLY A 98 -2.38 -17.52 17.77
C GLY A 98 -2.03 -16.90 19.12
N THR A 99 -1.95 -17.70 20.19
CA THR A 99 -1.64 -17.19 21.52
C THR A 99 -0.28 -17.70 22.01
N ALA A 100 0.36 -16.93 22.87
CA ALA A 100 1.59 -17.32 23.56
C ALA A 100 1.43 -18.61 24.42
N GLU A 101 0.21 -18.91 24.86
CA GLU A 101 -0.17 -20.10 25.63
C GLU A 101 -0.30 -21.36 24.77
N GLY A 102 -0.07 -21.27 23.45
CA GLY A 102 -0.14 -22.40 22.53
C GLY A 102 -1.56 -22.78 22.11
N ARG A 103 -2.49 -21.82 22.03
CA ARG A 103 -3.82 -21.99 21.40
C ARG A 103 -3.86 -21.30 20.06
N LEU A 104 -4.46 -21.95 19.06
CA LEU A 104 -4.71 -21.39 17.73
C LEU A 104 -6.23 -21.33 17.51
N PHE A 105 -6.72 -20.13 17.20
CA PHE A 105 -8.11 -19.96 16.77
C PHE A 105 -8.16 -19.91 15.25
N VAL A 106 -9.05 -20.74 14.68
CA VAL A 106 -9.17 -20.95 13.25
C VAL A 106 -10.62 -20.75 12.84
N TYR A 107 -10.85 -20.00 11.78
CA TYR A 107 -12.16 -19.89 11.16
C TYR A 107 -12.33 -20.96 10.09
N ASP A 108 -13.33 -21.82 10.28
CA ASP A 108 -13.86 -22.72 9.27
C ASP A 108 -15.02 -22.02 8.55
N GLU A 109 -14.77 -21.54 7.36
CA GLU A 109 -15.75 -20.80 6.58
C GLU A 109 -16.90 -21.72 6.12
N SER A 110 -16.61 -22.98 5.83
CA SER A 110 -17.61 -23.96 5.35
C SER A 110 -18.62 -24.31 6.43
N ALA A 111 -18.16 -24.50 7.65
CA ALA A 111 -18.99 -24.76 8.82
C ALA A 111 -19.47 -23.48 9.53
N ARG A 112 -18.93 -22.32 9.17
CA ARG A 112 -19.14 -21.03 9.86
C ARG A 112 -18.88 -21.15 11.36
N GLN A 113 -17.70 -21.67 11.70
CA GLN A 113 -17.31 -21.91 13.08
C GLN A 113 -15.93 -21.35 13.37
N ILE A 114 -15.75 -20.86 14.60
CA ILE A 114 -14.42 -20.66 15.16
C ILE A 114 -14.05 -21.93 15.93
N LEU A 115 -12.91 -22.48 15.59
CA LEU A 115 -12.30 -23.62 16.26
C LEU A 115 -11.14 -23.15 17.11
N ALA A 116 -11.06 -23.58 18.36
CA ALA A 116 -9.85 -23.47 19.15
C ALA A 116 -9.08 -24.78 19.06
N LEU A 117 -7.84 -24.69 18.60
CA LEU A 117 -6.90 -25.81 18.47
C LEU A 117 -5.82 -25.67 19.54
N ASP A 118 -5.30 -26.80 20.03
CA ASP A 118 -4.15 -26.84 20.93
C ASP A 118 -2.80 -26.75 20.17
N GLY A 119 -1.69 -26.84 20.90
CA GLY A 119 -0.33 -26.79 20.35
C GLY A 119 0.04 -27.94 19.40
N ARG A 120 -0.86 -28.90 19.18
CA ARG A 120 -0.73 -29.99 18.19
C ARG A 120 -1.76 -29.88 17.07
N LEU A 121 -2.43 -28.75 16.97
CA LEU A 121 -3.55 -28.49 16.07
C LEU A 121 -4.77 -29.41 16.28
N SER A 122 -4.95 -29.94 17.49
CA SER A 122 -6.11 -30.78 17.84
C SER A 122 -7.27 -29.90 18.34
N PRO A 123 -8.51 -30.09 17.83
CA PRO A 123 -9.66 -29.29 18.24
C PRO A 123 -9.98 -29.44 19.75
N GLN A 124 -10.17 -28.32 20.42
CA GLN A 124 -10.53 -28.24 21.84
C GLN A 124 -11.96 -27.72 22.04
N SER A 125 -12.35 -26.73 21.27
CA SER A 125 -13.67 -26.08 21.35
C SER A 125 -14.09 -25.56 19.99
N ALA A 126 -15.40 -25.39 19.79
CA ALA A 126 -15.99 -24.83 18.58
C ALA A 126 -17.16 -23.91 18.92
N TRP A 127 -17.28 -22.79 18.21
CA TRP A 127 -18.38 -21.83 18.33
C TRP A 127 -18.95 -21.53 16.96
N SER A 128 -20.25 -21.82 16.78
CA SER A 128 -20.95 -21.51 15.54
C SER A 128 -21.28 -20.03 15.46
N LEU A 129 -21.03 -19.43 14.31
CA LEU A 129 -21.42 -18.06 14.00
C LEU A 129 -22.79 -18.02 13.32
N PRO A 130 -23.54 -16.90 13.48
CA PRO A 130 -24.85 -16.74 12.86
C PRO A 130 -24.82 -16.87 11.34
N GLU A 131 -25.97 -17.25 10.77
CA GLU A 131 -26.19 -17.16 9.34
C GLU A 131 -26.06 -15.68 8.89
N GLY A 132 -25.37 -15.45 7.77
CA GLY A 132 -25.11 -14.08 7.30
C GLY A 132 -23.81 -13.45 7.81
N THR A 133 -22.99 -14.16 8.63
CA THR A 133 -21.64 -13.72 8.96
C THR A 133 -20.82 -13.51 7.68
N LEU A 134 -20.20 -12.32 7.57
CA LEU A 134 -19.46 -11.89 6.38
C LEU A 134 -17.94 -11.86 6.66
N GLY A 135 -17.20 -12.53 5.80
CA GLY A 135 -15.74 -12.48 5.78
C GLY A 135 -15.05 -13.11 7.00
N LEU A 136 -13.92 -12.55 7.42
CA LEU A 136 -13.08 -13.12 8.47
C LEU A 136 -13.41 -12.53 9.84
N PRO A 137 -13.87 -13.32 10.83
CA PRO A 137 -14.12 -12.86 12.19
C PRO A 137 -12.81 -12.66 12.95
N GLY A 138 -12.86 -11.84 14.03
CA GLY A 138 -11.78 -11.66 15.00
C GLY A 138 -12.08 -12.40 16.30
N VAL A 139 -11.02 -12.78 17.01
CA VAL A 139 -11.13 -13.40 18.35
C VAL A 139 -10.33 -12.56 19.34
N SER A 140 -10.90 -12.29 20.52
CA SER A 140 -10.18 -11.59 21.59
C SER A 140 -8.99 -12.42 22.09
N PRO A 141 -7.91 -11.79 22.57
CA PRO A 141 -6.71 -12.50 23.03
C PRO A 141 -6.96 -13.55 24.11
N ASP A 142 -7.95 -13.33 24.96
CA ASP A 142 -8.39 -14.29 26.00
C ASP A 142 -9.30 -15.40 25.46
N GLY A 143 -9.73 -15.30 24.20
CA GLY A 143 -10.62 -16.26 23.54
C GLY A 143 -12.07 -16.19 24.00
N LYS A 144 -12.47 -15.16 24.75
CA LYS A 144 -13.82 -15.05 25.32
C LYS A 144 -14.82 -14.35 24.42
N THR A 145 -14.35 -13.59 23.45
CA THR A 145 -15.20 -12.84 22.54
C THR A 145 -14.81 -13.10 21.09
N VAL A 146 -15.80 -13.34 20.24
CA VAL A 146 -15.65 -13.38 18.78
C VAL A 146 -16.38 -12.18 18.21
N SER A 147 -15.69 -11.35 17.43
CA SER A 147 -16.24 -10.21 16.70
C SER A 147 -16.40 -10.56 15.22
N PHE A 148 -17.54 -10.21 14.63
CA PHE A 148 -17.84 -10.58 13.24
C PHE A 148 -18.76 -9.56 12.57
N LEU A 149 -18.69 -9.48 11.25
CA LEU A 149 -19.51 -8.60 10.43
C LEU A 149 -20.79 -9.32 9.99
N GLN A 150 -21.89 -8.55 10.00
CA GLN A 150 -23.13 -8.88 9.31
C GLN A 150 -23.44 -7.80 8.25
N GLN A 151 -24.48 -7.99 7.45
CA GLN A 151 -24.83 -7.09 6.36
C GLN A 151 -25.09 -5.64 6.83
N ASP A 152 -25.56 -5.47 8.03
CA ASP A 152 -26.00 -4.20 8.60
C ASP A 152 -25.17 -3.75 9.82
N GLY A 153 -24.16 -4.52 10.22
CA GLY A 153 -23.41 -4.16 11.42
C GLY A 153 -22.20 -5.01 11.79
N LEU A 154 -21.70 -4.71 12.96
CA LEU A 154 -20.61 -5.40 13.65
C LEU A 154 -21.15 -5.95 14.97
N ASP A 155 -21.01 -7.25 15.18
CA ASP A 155 -21.54 -7.98 16.32
C ASP A 155 -20.43 -8.66 17.14
N LEU A 156 -20.76 -8.95 18.39
CA LEU A 156 -19.94 -9.74 19.30
C LEU A 156 -20.69 -11.00 19.76
N LEU A 157 -19.97 -12.11 19.85
CA LEU A 157 -20.40 -13.35 20.47
C LEU A 157 -19.56 -13.61 21.73
N ASP A 158 -20.19 -13.74 22.87
CA ASP A 158 -19.56 -14.22 24.10
C ASP A 158 -19.42 -15.76 24.01
N THR A 159 -18.21 -16.26 24.08
CA THR A 159 -17.92 -17.69 23.93
C THR A 159 -18.25 -18.52 25.16
N GLU A 160 -18.31 -17.91 26.34
CA GLU A 160 -18.66 -18.57 27.62
C GLU A 160 -20.18 -18.68 27.78
N LEU A 161 -20.91 -17.61 27.45
CA LEU A 161 -22.35 -17.52 27.62
C LEU A 161 -23.13 -17.95 26.37
N GLY A 162 -22.48 -17.95 25.20
CA GLY A 162 -23.14 -18.21 23.91
C GLY A 162 -24.12 -17.10 23.51
N THR A 163 -23.97 -15.89 24.06
CA THR A 163 -24.88 -14.77 23.80
C THR A 163 -24.27 -13.81 22.76
N GLN A 164 -25.11 -13.35 21.84
CA GLN A 164 -24.74 -12.36 20.83
C GLN A 164 -25.28 -10.98 21.22
N ARG A 165 -24.51 -9.93 20.90
CA ARG A 165 -24.95 -8.53 20.97
C ARG A 165 -24.45 -7.72 19.80
N GLY A 166 -25.26 -6.77 19.31
CA GLY A 166 -24.82 -5.74 18.37
C GLY A 166 -23.79 -4.82 19.06
N LEU A 167 -22.74 -4.49 18.35
CA LEU A 167 -21.73 -3.51 18.78
C LEU A 167 -21.89 -2.20 18.01
N ARG A 168 -22.11 -2.28 16.70
CA ARG A 168 -22.29 -1.12 15.82
C ARG A 168 -23.28 -1.45 14.72
N ASP A 169 -24.38 -0.71 14.68
CA ASP A 169 -25.45 -0.86 13.68
C ASP A 169 -25.28 0.13 12.52
N ASN A 170 -26.09 -0.03 11.49
CA ASN A 170 -26.17 0.83 10.31
C ASN A 170 -24.86 0.89 9.48
N MET A 171 -24.12 -0.19 9.45
CA MET A 171 -22.97 -0.37 8.56
C MET A 171 -23.44 -1.15 7.32
N ALA A 172 -23.33 -0.54 6.14
CA ALA A 172 -23.59 -1.28 4.89
C ALA A 172 -22.35 -2.12 4.54
N VAL A 173 -22.41 -3.44 4.75
CA VAL A 173 -21.27 -4.36 4.55
C VAL A 173 -21.59 -5.39 3.48
N ARG A 174 -20.70 -5.52 2.50
CA ARG A 174 -20.70 -6.61 1.51
C ARG A 174 -19.72 -7.71 1.88
N SER A 175 -18.55 -7.35 2.34
CA SER A 175 -17.48 -8.28 2.77
C SER A 175 -16.52 -7.55 3.71
N GLY A 176 -15.70 -8.28 4.43
CA GLY A 176 -14.68 -7.65 5.26
C GLY A 176 -13.93 -8.60 6.16
N SER A 177 -13.23 -8.04 7.15
CA SER A 177 -12.57 -8.80 8.21
C SER A 177 -12.54 -7.99 9.49
N VAL A 178 -12.52 -8.66 10.61
CA VAL A 178 -12.35 -8.07 11.92
C VAL A 178 -11.09 -8.64 12.56
N ARG A 179 -10.27 -7.79 13.14
CA ARG A 179 -9.14 -8.20 13.97
C ARG A 179 -9.29 -7.57 15.35
N CYS A 180 -9.34 -8.38 16.38
CA CYS A 180 -9.28 -7.91 17.75
C CYS A 180 -7.82 -7.56 18.07
N LEU A 181 -7.59 -6.37 18.63
CA LEU A 181 -6.25 -5.95 19.03
C LEU A 181 -5.85 -6.57 20.38
N GLU A 182 -4.57 -6.49 20.71
CA GLU A 182 -3.88 -7.25 21.75
C GLU A 182 -4.44 -7.04 23.16
N ASN A 183 -5.07 -5.89 23.42
CA ASN A 183 -5.72 -5.61 24.72
C ASN A 183 -7.18 -6.05 24.80
N GLY A 184 -7.77 -6.54 23.68
CA GLY A 184 -9.17 -6.88 23.60
C GLY A 184 -10.14 -5.70 23.65
N GLN A 185 -9.67 -4.46 23.73
CA GLN A 185 -10.50 -3.25 23.86
C GLN A 185 -10.76 -2.54 22.55
N ALA A 186 -10.00 -2.85 21.50
CA ALA A 186 -10.16 -2.25 20.19
C ALA A 186 -10.22 -3.32 19.09
N LEU A 187 -10.95 -2.99 18.03
CA LEU A 187 -11.13 -3.82 16.85
C LEU A 187 -10.69 -3.03 15.60
N LEU A 188 -9.86 -3.64 14.78
CA LEU A 188 -9.58 -3.15 13.43
C LEU A 188 -10.54 -3.85 12.47
N VAL A 189 -11.40 -3.07 11.82
CA VAL A 189 -12.46 -3.56 10.93
C VAL A 189 -12.16 -3.11 9.51
N ASN A 190 -11.82 -4.04 8.65
CA ASN A 190 -11.72 -3.80 7.22
C ASN A 190 -13.05 -4.19 6.57
N LEU A 191 -13.65 -3.30 5.81
CA LEU A 191 -14.91 -3.58 5.15
C LEU A 191 -14.91 -3.09 3.70
N THR A 192 -15.73 -3.76 2.89
CA THR A 192 -16.09 -3.33 1.55
C THR A 192 -17.60 -3.10 1.55
N ASP A 193 -18.04 -1.92 1.15
CA ASP A 193 -19.47 -1.59 1.06
C ASP A 193 -20.14 -2.24 -0.17
N PRO A 194 -21.45 -2.18 -0.32
CA PRO A 194 -22.17 -2.70 -1.48
C PRO A 194 -21.74 -2.09 -2.82
N ASN A 195 -21.20 -0.87 -2.83
CA ASN A 195 -20.72 -0.17 -4.02
C ASN A 195 -19.26 -0.52 -4.37
N GLY A 196 -18.60 -1.30 -3.52
CA GLY A 196 -17.20 -1.71 -3.69
C GLY A 196 -16.17 -0.78 -3.04
N ALA A 197 -16.59 0.27 -2.35
CA ALA A 197 -15.67 1.13 -1.61
C ALA A 197 -15.09 0.38 -0.40
N LYS A 198 -13.76 0.47 -0.24
CA LYS A 198 -13.03 -0.17 0.86
C LYS A 198 -12.77 0.85 1.96
N ASN A 199 -13.11 0.49 3.18
CA ASN A 199 -12.89 1.29 4.37
C ASN A 199 -12.24 0.45 5.46
N THR A 200 -11.41 1.10 6.27
CA THR A 200 -10.85 0.51 7.49
C THR A 200 -11.24 1.39 8.67
N LEU A 201 -11.77 0.78 9.72
CA LEU A 201 -12.20 1.46 10.93
C LEU A 201 -11.45 0.88 12.12
N LEU A 202 -11.01 1.75 13.02
CA LEU A 202 -10.57 1.37 14.34
C LEU A 202 -11.71 1.70 15.32
N VAL A 203 -12.27 0.69 15.98
CA VAL A 203 -13.44 0.87 16.86
C VAL A 203 -13.20 0.30 18.24
N SER A 204 -13.80 0.91 19.23
CA SER A 204 -13.82 0.41 20.60
C SER A 204 -14.67 -0.87 20.69
N ALA A 205 -14.14 -1.91 21.28
CA ALA A 205 -14.85 -3.17 21.51
C ALA A 205 -15.93 -3.06 22.60
N GLN A 206 -15.94 -1.97 23.37
CA GLN A 206 -16.90 -1.72 24.44
C GLN A 206 -18.22 -1.17 23.90
N ASP A 207 -18.16 -0.15 23.07
CA ASP A 207 -19.31 0.66 22.64
C ASP A 207 -19.42 0.88 21.11
N GLY A 208 -18.48 0.34 20.32
CA GLY A 208 -18.48 0.43 18.87
C GLY A 208 -18.17 1.83 18.30
N GLN A 209 -17.76 2.79 19.14
CA GLN A 209 -17.36 4.11 18.68
C GLN A 209 -16.06 4.07 17.89
N SER A 210 -15.96 4.90 16.86
CA SER A 210 -14.72 5.04 16.09
C SER A 210 -13.63 5.69 16.94
N ILE A 211 -12.43 5.12 16.87
CA ILE A 211 -11.21 5.67 17.45
C ILE A 211 -10.45 6.30 16.29
N GLU A 212 -10.17 7.61 16.34
CA GLU A 212 -9.35 8.34 15.36
C GLU A 212 -9.78 8.14 13.88
N GLU A 213 -11.09 8.30 13.60
CA GLU A 213 -11.65 8.10 12.25
C GLU A 213 -11.00 9.02 11.19
N ALA A 214 -10.62 10.25 11.60
CA ALA A 214 -10.00 11.22 10.70
C ALA A 214 -8.62 10.79 10.16
N LEU A 215 -7.94 9.86 10.82
CA LEU A 215 -6.61 9.40 10.45
C LEU A 215 -6.62 8.32 9.38
N CYS A 216 -7.78 7.83 8.93
CA CYS A 216 -7.90 6.79 7.90
C CYS A 216 -6.98 5.58 8.20
N PRO A 217 -7.21 4.84 9.30
CA PRO A 217 -6.33 3.76 9.73
C PRO A 217 -6.23 2.66 8.66
N LYS A 218 -5.03 2.13 8.44
CA LYS A 218 -4.78 0.95 7.60
C LYS A 218 -4.43 -0.28 8.42
N ASP A 219 -3.65 -0.08 9.46
CA ASP A 219 -3.26 -1.11 10.42
C ASP A 219 -3.12 -0.49 11.82
N ALA A 220 -3.28 -1.29 12.86
CA ALA A 220 -3.13 -0.85 14.24
C ALA A 220 -2.69 -2.00 15.15
N ALA A 221 -1.98 -1.66 16.23
CA ALA A 221 -1.64 -2.59 17.29
C ALA A 221 -1.64 -1.87 18.64
N VAL A 222 -1.89 -2.58 19.72
CA VAL A 222 -1.77 -2.04 21.08
C VAL A 222 -0.42 -2.40 21.65
N THR A 223 0.28 -1.40 22.14
CA THR A 223 1.58 -1.53 22.81
C THR A 223 1.49 -0.94 24.21
N PRO A 224 2.47 -1.19 25.09
CA PRO A 224 2.52 -0.53 26.41
C PRO A 224 2.55 1.00 26.33
N GLU A 225 3.05 1.57 25.25
CA GLU A 225 3.18 3.01 25.03
C GLU A 225 1.87 3.65 24.52
N GLY A 226 0.96 2.85 23.95
CA GLY A 226 -0.30 3.32 23.38
C GLY A 226 -0.74 2.51 22.16
N ILE A 227 -1.62 3.08 21.35
CA ILE A 227 -2.03 2.47 20.09
C ILE A 227 -1.05 2.90 19.00
N ALA A 228 -0.30 1.95 18.47
CA ALA A 228 0.47 2.14 17.25
C ALA A 228 -0.49 2.03 16.06
N LEU A 229 -0.46 3.00 15.16
CA LEU A 229 -1.40 3.15 14.06
C LEU A 229 -0.65 3.43 12.76
N GLU A 230 -0.90 2.65 11.72
CA GLU A 230 -0.58 3.06 10.36
C GLU A 230 -1.76 3.87 9.82
N ALA A 231 -1.51 5.14 9.53
CA ALA A 231 -2.51 6.07 9.02
C ALA A 231 -2.12 6.55 7.63
N SER A 232 -3.11 6.81 6.78
CA SER A 232 -2.90 7.41 5.46
C SER A 232 -4.03 8.39 5.14
N PRO A 233 -4.07 9.53 5.85
CA PRO A 233 -5.05 10.58 5.54
C PRO A 233 -4.79 11.27 4.19
N GLY A 234 -3.64 11.03 3.60
CA GLY A 234 -3.21 11.50 2.28
C GLY A 234 -2.43 10.42 1.52
N ALA A 235 -1.53 10.82 0.63
CA ALA A 235 -0.70 9.91 -0.16
C ALA A 235 0.41 9.22 0.66
N PHE A 236 0.84 9.84 1.76
CA PHE A 236 1.87 9.29 2.62
C PHE A 236 1.29 8.37 3.70
N SER A 237 1.93 7.22 3.88
CA SER A 237 1.67 6.35 5.02
C SER A 237 2.48 6.84 6.22
N ARG A 238 1.84 6.94 7.37
CA ARG A 238 2.44 7.42 8.63
C ARG A 238 2.31 6.35 9.71
N VAL A 239 3.34 6.17 10.47
CA VAL A 239 3.30 5.37 11.69
C VAL A 239 3.15 6.33 12.88
N LEU A 240 2.00 6.27 13.54
CA LEU A 240 1.67 7.10 14.70
C LEU A 240 1.64 6.24 15.96
N LEU A 241 2.01 6.84 17.08
CA LEU A 241 1.86 6.28 18.42
C LEU A 241 0.89 7.18 19.20
N LEU A 242 -0.35 6.70 19.36
CA LEU A 242 -1.41 7.42 20.02
C LEU A 242 -1.37 7.10 21.53
N GLY A 243 -0.80 8.01 22.27
CA GLY A 243 -0.71 7.98 23.73
C GLY A 243 -1.23 9.28 24.35
N ALA A 244 -0.75 9.64 25.54
CA ALA A 244 -1.09 10.90 26.21
C ALA A 244 -0.65 12.12 25.36
N GLU A 245 0.49 12.00 24.70
CA GLU A 245 1.00 12.94 23.70
C GLU A 245 1.24 12.15 22.42
N PRO A 246 0.47 12.37 21.35
CA PRO A 246 0.66 11.66 20.10
C PRO A 246 2.04 11.92 19.51
N GLN A 247 2.66 10.86 19.03
CA GLN A 247 3.98 10.89 18.38
C GLN A 247 3.91 10.27 16.98
N ARG A 248 4.85 10.62 16.15
CA ARG A 248 5.03 10.05 14.82
C ARG A 248 6.42 9.46 14.68
N LEU A 249 6.51 8.29 14.09
CA LEU A 249 7.77 7.71 13.67
C LEU A 249 8.21 8.35 12.34
N VAL A 250 9.31 9.08 12.36
CA VAL A 250 9.92 9.63 11.16
C VAL A 250 10.77 8.55 10.51
N THR A 251 10.36 8.13 9.34
CA THR A 251 11.06 7.14 8.50
C THR A 251 11.84 7.84 7.39
N ARG A 252 12.62 7.10 6.63
CA ARG A 252 13.30 7.64 5.44
C ARG A 252 12.29 7.81 4.29
N SER A 253 12.60 8.72 3.37
CA SER A 253 11.79 8.92 2.16
C SER A 253 11.64 7.61 1.39
N GLY A 254 10.42 7.30 0.92
CA GLY A 254 10.10 6.05 0.21
C GLY A 254 9.97 4.80 1.09
N GLU A 255 10.12 4.93 2.42
CA GLU A 255 9.94 3.85 3.37
C GLU A 255 8.45 3.70 3.75
N THR A 256 7.93 2.48 3.69
CA THR A 256 6.53 2.17 4.01
C THR A 256 6.44 1.20 5.18
N SER A 257 5.34 1.23 5.93
CA SER A 257 5.08 0.27 7.01
C SER A 257 4.89 -1.15 6.42
N LEU A 258 5.49 -2.13 7.09
CA LEU A 258 5.20 -3.54 6.89
C LEU A 258 4.21 -4.05 7.93
N GLY A 259 4.08 -3.36 9.07
CA GLY A 259 3.16 -3.64 10.16
C GLY A 259 3.82 -3.52 11.54
N PHE A 260 3.10 -4.00 12.55
CA PHE A 260 3.48 -3.90 13.95
C PHE A 260 3.75 -5.25 14.59
N LEU A 261 4.65 -5.25 15.56
CA LEU A 261 5.01 -6.39 16.42
C LEU A 261 4.73 -5.98 17.88
N PRO A 262 3.50 -6.20 18.34
CA PRO A 262 3.08 -5.79 19.69
C PRO A 262 3.93 -6.39 20.79
N GLU A 263 4.34 -7.65 20.63
CA GLU A 263 5.17 -8.40 21.58
C GLU A 263 6.55 -7.76 21.80
N LEU A 264 7.05 -7.00 20.83
CA LEU A 264 8.30 -6.26 20.89
C LEU A 264 8.09 -4.76 21.08
N SER A 265 6.85 -4.28 21.15
CA SER A 265 6.53 -2.86 21.03
C SER A 265 7.29 -2.20 19.87
N ALA A 266 7.14 -2.76 18.67
CA ALA A 266 7.92 -2.36 17.51
C ALA A 266 7.08 -2.18 16.25
N ALA A 267 7.55 -1.29 15.37
CA ALA A 267 7.10 -1.17 13.99
C ALA A 267 8.19 -1.72 13.06
N VAL A 268 7.78 -2.41 12.01
CA VAL A 268 8.66 -2.84 10.93
C VAL A 268 8.28 -2.07 9.67
N THR A 269 9.30 -1.52 9.02
CA THR A 269 9.16 -0.80 7.76
C THR A 269 9.96 -1.50 6.67
N ARG A 270 9.64 -1.18 5.42
CA ARG A 270 10.34 -1.67 4.23
C ARG A 270 10.64 -0.53 3.26
N TYR A 271 11.75 -0.68 2.56
CA TYR A 271 12.16 0.15 1.44
C TYR A 271 12.64 -0.76 0.31
N SER A 272 12.15 -0.55 -0.92
CA SER A 272 12.61 -1.26 -2.11
C SER A 272 13.57 -0.37 -2.89
N GLY A 273 14.81 -0.81 -3.07
CA GLY A 273 15.85 -0.11 -3.81
C GLY A 273 16.61 -1.03 -4.77
N ASP A 274 17.57 -0.49 -5.50
CA ASP A 274 18.35 -1.23 -6.49
C ASP A 274 19.13 -2.43 -5.91
N SER A 275 19.48 -2.37 -4.63
CA SER A 275 20.19 -3.44 -3.90
C SER A 275 19.28 -4.53 -3.33
N GLY A 276 17.97 -4.42 -3.50
CA GLY A 276 16.95 -5.30 -2.91
C GLY A 276 16.06 -4.59 -1.89
N MET A 277 15.35 -5.39 -1.10
CA MET A 277 14.45 -4.90 -0.07
C MET A 277 15.18 -4.65 1.24
N THR A 278 15.13 -3.44 1.78
CA THR A 278 15.65 -3.12 3.12
C THR A 278 14.51 -3.14 4.13
N LEU A 279 14.68 -3.86 5.23
CA LEU A 279 13.77 -3.89 6.37
C LEU A 279 14.40 -3.17 7.56
N ARG A 280 13.59 -2.40 8.30
CA ARG A 280 13.98 -1.73 9.55
C ARG A 280 13.00 -2.04 10.65
N LEU A 281 13.53 -2.31 11.83
CA LEU A 281 12.77 -2.53 13.04
C LEU A 281 12.99 -1.35 13.98
N TYR A 282 11.93 -0.62 14.29
CA TYR A 282 11.92 0.52 15.20
C TYR A 282 11.22 0.14 16.51
N LEU A 283 11.91 0.35 17.64
CA LEU A 283 11.28 0.20 18.96
C LEU A 283 10.43 1.42 19.26
N LEU A 284 9.13 1.23 19.48
CA LEU A 284 8.18 2.33 19.75
C LEU A 284 8.38 2.96 21.12
N SER A 285 8.95 2.22 22.09
CA SER A 285 9.27 2.75 23.41
C SER A 285 10.38 3.80 23.42
N THR A 286 11.27 3.77 22.44
CA THR A 286 12.43 4.69 22.37
C THR A 286 12.53 5.43 21.06
N GLY A 287 11.81 4.98 20.03
CA GLY A 287 11.89 5.51 18.67
C GLY A 287 13.18 5.15 17.91
N ILE A 288 14.06 4.32 18.49
CA ILE A 288 15.33 3.99 17.83
C ILE A 288 15.17 2.91 16.76
N CYS A 289 15.93 3.00 15.68
CA CYS A 289 16.10 1.91 14.72
C CYS A 289 16.97 0.82 15.36
N ARG A 290 16.32 -0.25 15.82
CA ARG A 290 17.00 -1.34 16.53
C ARG A 290 17.82 -2.22 15.59
N SER A 291 17.29 -2.48 14.40
CA SER A 291 17.93 -3.35 13.41
C SER A 291 17.55 -2.94 12.00
N GLU A 292 18.52 -3.04 11.10
CA GLU A 292 18.34 -2.81 9.66
C GLU A 292 18.97 -3.98 8.92
N VAL A 293 18.31 -4.48 7.89
CA VAL A 293 18.84 -5.53 7.02
C VAL A 293 18.37 -5.32 5.59
N THR A 294 19.29 -5.46 4.63
CA THR A 294 18.97 -5.48 3.20
C THR A 294 18.94 -6.92 2.71
N LEU A 295 17.90 -7.27 1.99
CA LEU A 295 17.61 -8.61 1.46
C LEU A 295 17.75 -8.59 -0.08
N PRO A 296 18.92 -8.92 -0.63
CA PRO A 296 19.13 -8.96 -2.07
C PRO A 296 18.26 -10.03 -2.74
N GLY A 297 17.68 -9.73 -3.90
CA GLY A 297 16.83 -10.66 -4.65
C GLY A 297 15.47 -10.96 -4.01
N VAL A 298 15.08 -10.24 -2.95
CA VAL A 298 13.75 -10.31 -2.35
C VAL A 298 12.90 -9.20 -2.93
N ASP A 299 11.76 -9.57 -3.51
CA ASP A 299 10.79 -8.67 -4.15
C ASP A 299 9.54 -8.44 -3.29
N GLN A 300 9.20 -9.38 -2.39
CA GLN A 300 8.08 -9.26 -1.48
C GLN A 300 8.47 -9.68 -0.05
N ALA A 301 7.89 -8.98 0.93
CA ALA A 301 7.95 -9.39 2.33
C ALA A 301 6.59 -9.18 2.99
N LYS A 302 6.23 -10.10 3.90
CA LYS A 302 5.06 -10.00 4.77
C LYS A 302 5.54 -10.11 6.22
N LEU A 303 4.98 -9.29 7.09
CA LEU A 303 5.23 -9.41 8.52
C LEU A 303 4.70 -10.76 9.00
N GLY A 304 5.49 -11.43 9.81
CA GLY A 304 5.15 -12.72 10.38
C GLY A 304 4.68 -12.59 11.83
N CYS A 305 5.46 -13.16 12.75
CA CYS A 305 5.11 -13.21 14.16
C CYS A 305 6.36 -13.23 15.05
N VAL A 306 6.15 -12.90 16.32
CA VAL A 306 7.13 -13.13 17.39
C VAL A 306 6.63 -14.31 18.22
N THR A 307 7.48 -15.30 18.43
CA THR A 307 7.16 -16.46 19.26
C THR A 307 7.35 -16.15 20.74
N ALA A 308 6.81 -16.98 21.62
CA ALA A 308 6.88 -16.79 23.07
C ALA A 308 8.34 -16.78 23.63
N ASP A 309 9.30 -17.34 22.89
CA ASP A 309 10.73 -17.28 23.22
C ASP A 309 11.45 -16.10 22.52
N GLY A 310 10.70 -15.13 21.98
CA GLY A 310 11.21 -13.86 21.46
C GLY A 310 11.81 -13.94 20.05
N LYS A 311 11.61 -15.02 19.30
CA LYS A 311 12.11 -15.14 17.93
C LYS A 311 11.17 -14.47 16.95
N LEU A 312 11.71 -13.61 16.08
CA LEU A 312 10.97 -12.92 15.04
C LEU A 312 11.07 -13.69 13.71
N TYR A 313 9.92 -13.97 13.13
CA TYR A 313 9.80 -14.61 11.83
C TYR A 313 9.04 -13.74 10.83
N LEU A 314 9.47 -13.80 9.57
CA LEU A 314 8.91 -13.08 8.42
C LEU A 314 8.67 -14.06 7.27
N LEU A 315 7.76 -13.72 6.35
CA LEU A 315 7.68 -14.33 5.03
C LEU A 315 8.35 -13.41 4.02
N ALA A 316 9.14 -13.98 3.12
CA ALA A 316 9.74 -13.27 2.00
C ALA A 316 9.64 -14.11 0.72
N HIS A 317 9.47 -13.44 -0.41
CA HIS A 317 9.57 -14.07 -1.72
C HIS A 317 10.88 -13.65 -2.38
N SER A 318 11.64 -14.63 -2.81
CA SER A 318 12.86 -14.44 -3.60
C SER A 318 12.61 -14.86 -5.04
N THR A 319 13.04 -14.04 -5.98
CA THR A 319 12.92 -14.34 -7.42
C THR A 319 13.58 -15.66 -7.82
N ASP A 320 14.64 -16.06 -7.10
CA ASP A 320 15.42 -17.25 -7.40
C ASP A 320 14.99 -18.48 -6.59
N ALA A 321 14.50 -18.29 -5.36
CA ALA A 321 14.25 -19.39 -4.41
C ALA A 321 12.76 -19.59 -4.07
N GLY A 322 11.86 -18.71 -4.56
CA GLY A 322 10.45 -18.72 -4.18
C GLY A 322 10.20 -18.23 -2.75
N TRP A 323 9.17 -18.76 -2.09
CA TRP A 323 8.82 -18.33 -0.74
C TRP A 323 9.72 -18.90 0.33
N LEU A 324 10.07 -18.05 1.30
CA LEU A 324 10.97 -18.32 2.41
C LEU A 324 10.32 -17.88 3.72
N ILE A 325 10.53 -18.66 4.78
CA ILE A 325 10.42 -18.14 6.15
C ILE A 325 11.82 -17.64 6.53
N LEU A 326 11.90 -16.41 7.04
CA LEU A 326 13.13 -15.79 7.53
C LEU A 326 13.02 -15.63 9.04
N ARG A 327 14.04 -16.06 9.79
CA ARG A 327 14.19 -15.72 11.21
C ARG A 327 15.15 -14.57 11.34
N TRP A 328 14.68 -13.44 11.84
CA TRP A 328 15.45 -12.21 11.98
C TRP A 328 16.04 -12.10 13.39
N HIS A 329 17.36 -12.15 13.49
CA HIS A 329 18.13 -11.92 14.72
C HIS A 329 18.30 -10.41 14.95
N TYR A 330 17.21 -9.70 15.19
CA TYR A 330 17.15 -8.23 15.31
C TYR A 330 17.95 -7.68 16.50
N ASP A 331 18.31 -8.51 17.47
CA ASP A 331 19.07 -8.19 18.68
C ASP A 331 20.53 -8.66 18.65
N ALA A 332 20.97 -9.32 17.57
CA ALA A 332 22.32 -9.87 17.46
C ALA A 332 23.45 -8.81 17.43
N PHE A 333 23.11 -7.57 17.05
CA PHE A 333 24.05 -6.46 16.92
C PHE A 333 23.57 -5.25 17.74
N PRO A 334 24.45 -4.27 18.05
CA PRO A 334 24.06 -2.99 18.62
C PRO A 334 22.98 -2.29 17.75
N ALA A 335 22.21 -1.41 18.35
CA ALA A 335 21.22 -0.63 17.62
C ALA A 335 21.89 0.16 16.47
N GLN A 336 21.22 0.28 15.34
CA GLN A 336 21.71 1.01 14.16
C GLN A 336 21.81 2.51 14.42
N SER A 337 20.98 3.04 15.31
CA SER A 337 20.97 4.42 15.72
C SER A 337 20.60 4.53 17.20
N GLU A 338 21.27 5.41 17.93
CA GLU A 338 20.89 5.79 19.29
C GLU A 338 19.94 7.00 19.30
N THR A 339 19.71 7.63 18.14
CA THR A 339 18.80 8.77 18.01
C THR A 339 17.37 8.28 17.82
N SER A 340 16.45 8.83 18.61
CA SER A 340 15.02 8.58 18.44
C SER A 340 14.52 9.15 17.12
N CYS A 341 13.72 8.35 16.42
CA CYS A 341 12.95 8.75 15.25
C CYS A 341 11.49 9.10 15.61
N LEU A 342 11.10 9.02 16.89
CA LEU A 342 9.79 9.51 17.35
C LEU A 342 9.86 11.02 17.59
N VAL A 343 8.92 11.74 16.99
CA VAL A 343 8.73 13.19 17.16
C VAL A 343 7.28 13.47 17.54
N PRO A 344 6.99 14.58 18.22
CA PRO A 344 5.61 15.00 18.45
C PRO A 344 4.83 15.03 17.12
N TYR A 345 3.61 14.53 17.14
CA TYR A 345 2.76 14.54 15.96
C TYR A 345 1.93 15.82 15.92
N HIS A 346 2.05 16.55 14.82
CA HIS A 346 1.30 17.77 14.53
C HIS A 346 0.75 17.66 13.10
N ASP A 347 -0.57 17.75 12.94
CA ASP A 347 -1.20 17.82 11.62
C ASP A 347 -0.92 19.17 10.93
N VAL A 348 -0.67 20.22 11.71
CA VAL A 348 -0.41 21.58 11.24
C VAL A 348 1.05 21.90 11.53
N PRO A 349 1.84 22.30 10.52
CA PRO A 349 3.23 22.71 10.73
C PRO A 349 3.33 23.89 11.71
N THR A 350 4.33 23.86 12.57
CA THR A 350 4.71 25.04 13.35
C THR A 350 5.19 26.16 12.42
N ALA A 351 5.14 27.39 12.89
CA ALA A 351 5.63 28.54 12.10
C ALA A 351 7.10 28.38 11.65
N GLN A 352 7.94 27.74 12.48
CA GLN A 352 9.34 27.49 12.15
C GLN A 352 9.48 26.41 11.04
N GLU A 353 8.72 25.33 11.12
CA GLU A 353 8.70 24.28 10.09
C GLU A 353 8.17 24.81 8.76
N ALA A 354 7.06 25.56 8.79
CA ALA A 354 6.53 26.20 7.59
C ALA A 354 7.54 27.15 6.92
N ALA A 355 8.27 27.93 7.72
CA ALA A 355 9.34 28.81 7.22
C ALA A 355 10.52 28.02 6.62
N SER A 356 10.85 26.85 7.19
CA SER A 356 11.90 25.97 6.65
C SER A 356 11.50 25.39 5.29
N SER A 357 10.27 24.86 5.16
CA SER A 357 9.75 24.34 3.89
C SER A 357 9.66 25.46 2.83
N ARG A 358 9.23 26.68 3.21
CA ARG A 358 9.24 27.84 2.30
C ARG A 358 10.65 28.15 1.80
N ALA A 359 11.65 28.23 2.69
CA ALA A 359 13.04 28.48 2.29
C ALA A 359 13.58 27.43 1.31
N ARG A 360 13.16 26.17 1.46
CA ARG A 360 13.49 25.08 0.53
C ARG A 360 12.83 25.29 -0.84
N ALA A 361 11.56 25.68 -0.86
CA ALA A 361 10.87 26.01 -2.10
C ALA A 361 11.52 27.22 -2.80
N ASP A 362 11.89 28.29 -2.07
CA ASP A 362 12.61 29.45 -2.59
C ASP A 362 13.96 29.07 -3.25
N GLN A 363 14.64 28.07 -2.69
CA GLN A 363 15.86 27.51 -3.29
C GLN A 363 15.58 26.84 -4.64
N LEU A 364 14.51 26.06 -4.74
CA LEU A 364 14.11 25.43 -6.01
C LEU A 364 13.65 26.48 -7.02
N GLU A 365 12.90 27.50 -6.61
CA GLU A 365 12.51 28.62 -7.46
C GLU A 365 13.75 29.30 -8.08
N THR A 366 14.75 29.57 -7.25
CA THR A 366 16.02 30.16 -7.70
C THR A 366 16.77 29.26 -8.66
N THR A 367 16.76 27.93 -8.39
CA THR A 367 17.52 26.93 -9.17
C THR A 367 16.90 26.71 -10.55
N TYR A 368 15.57 26.65 -10.62
CA TYR A 368 14.85 26.26 -11.83
C TYR A 368 14.12 27.40 -12.53
N GLY A 369 14.07 28.59 -11.94
CA GLY A 369 13.35 29.76 -12.47
C GLY A 369 11.82 29.55 -12.45
N LEU A 370 11.30 28.86 -11.46
CA LEU A 370 9.88 28.56 -11.29
C LEU A 370 9.27 29.43 -10.18
N ASP A 371 7.92 29.52 -10.15
CA ASP A 371 7.12 30.04 -9.03
C ASP A 371 6.51 28.83 -8.32
N ILE A 372 6.93 28.52 -7.10
CA ILE A 372 6.49 27.33 -6.33
C ILE A 372 5.70 27.77 -5.11
N ARG A 373 4.43 27.47 -5.08
CA ARG A 373 3.51 27.80 -3.99
C ARG A 373 3.27 26.62 -3.08
N ILE A 374 3.35 26.84 -1.78
CA ILE A 374 3.11 25.84 -0.73
C ILE A 374 2.23 26.41 0.38
N GLY A 375 1.59 25.58 1.18
CA GLY A 375 0.76 26.01 2.31
C GLY A 375 -0.38 26.94 1.88
N ASP A 376 -0.61 28.02 2.63
CA ASP A 376 -1.71 28.96 2.38
C ASP A 376 -1.66 29.61 1.00
N GLU A 377 -0.48 29.82 0.44
CA GLU A 377 -0.34 30.40 -0.90
C GLU A 377 -0.85 29.47 -1.99
N ALA A 378 -0.61 28.17 -1.85
CA ALA A 378 -1.15 27.16 -2.76
C ALA A 378 -2.66 26.96 -2.56
N LEU A 379 -3.12 26.92 -1.31
CA LEU A 379 -4.53 26.75 -0.98
C LEU A 379 -5.40 27.97 -1.37
N ALA A 380 -4.80 29.14 -1.54
CA ALA A 380 -5.50 30.35 -2.00
C ALA A 380 -5.90 30.27 -3.48
N VAL A 381 -5.26 29.41 -4.27
CA VAL A 381 -5.59 29.19 -5.68
C VAL A 381 -6.77 28.22 -5.74
N GLN A 382 -7.90 28.66 -6.34
CA GLN A 382 -9.14 27.87 -6.36
C GLN A 382 -9.72 27.83 -7.78
N PRO A 383 -9.59 26.71 -8.50
CA PRO A 383 -10.30 26.50 -9.76
C PRO A 383 -11.82 26.31 -9.51
N TRP A 384 -12.60 26.48 -10.55
CA TRP A 384 -14.08 26.45 -10.41
C TRP A 384 -14.65 25.04 -10.17
N ASP A 385 -13.96 23.98 -10.63
CA ASP A 385 -14.43 22.58 -10.56
C ASP A 385 -13.69 21.72 -9.54
N TYR A 386 -12.64 22.27 -8.92
CA TYR A 386 -11.89 21.58 -7.86
C TYR A 386 -11.68 22.50 -6.67
N SER A 387 -11.49 21.92 -5.53
CA SER A 387 -11.10 22.61 -4.31
C SER A 387 -9.84 21.99 -3.74
N PHE A 388 -8.98 22.83 -3.16
CA PHE A 388 -7.77 22.41 -2.46
C PHE A 388 -7.99 22.56 -0.97
N SER A 389 -7.68 21.53 -0.22
CA SER A 389 -7.97 21.50 1.20
C SER A 389 -6.98 20.62 1.97
N GLY A 390 -7.03 20.73 3.28
CA GLY A 390 -6.27 19.92 4.21
C GLY A 390 -5.05 20.63 4.75
N THR A 391 -4.43 19.99 5.72
CA THR A 391 -3.12 20.31 6.30
C THR A 391 -2.21 19.13 6.11
N ALA A 392 -0.92 19.33 6.08
CA ALA A 392 0.06 18.27 6.04
C ALA A 392 1.22 18.62 6.96
N PRO A 393 1.83 17.65 7.62
CA PRO A 393 3.09 17.83 8.34
C PRO A 393 4.17 18.40 7.42
N ALA A 394 5.08 19.20 7.98
CA ALA A 394 6.13 19.87 7.20
C ALA A 394 7.01 18.90 6.41
N ASP A 395 7.31 17.75 6.96
CA ASP A 395 8.13 16.73 6.29
C ASP A 395 7.49 16.14 5.02
N GLU A 396 6.17 16.04 4.92
CA GLU A 396 5.51 15.61 3.68
C GLU A 396 5.70 16.66 2.57
N THR A 397 5.61 17.94 2.93
CA THR A 397 5.95 19.04 2.03
C THR A 397 7.42 18.97 1.63
N ASP A 398 8.31 18.77 2.60
CA ASP A 398 9.76 18.69 2.35
C ASP A 398 10.14 17.48 1.49
N TRP A 399 9.55 16.30 1.71
CA TRP A 399 9.76 15.12 0.86
C TRP A 399 9.24 15.34 -0.57
N THR A 400 8.09 15.99 -0.71
CA THR A 400 7.57 16.34 -2.04
C THR A 400 8.50 17.35 -2.74
N LEU A 401 9.04 18.34 -2.05
CA LEU A 401 10.02 19.28 -2.60
C LEU A 401 11.34 18.59 -2.98
N GLU A 402 11.79 17.59 -2.21
CA GLU A 402 12.97 16.78 -2.53
C GLU A 402 12.75 15.91 -3.77
N ALA A 403 11.57 15.28 -3.84
CA ALA A 403 11.16 14.53 -5.01
C ALA A 403 11.08 15.44 -6.24
N LEU A 404 10.48 16.62 -6.10
CA LEU A 404 10.39 17.61 -7.14
C LEU A 404 11.78 18.06 -7.65
N ASP A 405 12.72 18.36 -6.76
CA ASP A 405 14.12 18.69 -7.14
C ASP A 405 14.74 17.58 -7.99
N THR A 406 14.58 16.33 -7.55
CA THR A 406 15.10 15.16 -8.28
C THR A 406 14.46 15.00 -9.67
N LEU A 407 13.16 15.25 -9.78
CA LEU A 407 12.45 15.14 -11.05
C LEU A 407 12.77 16.30 -12.01
N LEU A 408 12.87 17.52 -11.50
CA LEU A 408 13.17 18.70 -12.31
C LEU A 408 14.57 18.65 -12.93
N ARG A 409 15.53 17.97 -12.30
CA ARG A 409 16.89 17.75 -12.85
C ARG A 409 16.90 16.94 -14.15
N ASN A 410 15.83 16.21 -14.47
CA ASN A 410 15.74 15.45 -15.71
C ASN A 410 15.45 16.33 -16.95
N PHE A 411 15.06 17.58 -16.74
CA PHE A 411 14.88 18.51 -17.85
C PHE A 411 16.22 19.12 -18.29
N PRO A 412 16.47 19.25 -19.60
CA PRO A 412 17.71 19.83 -20.09
C PRO A 412 17.82 21.31 -19.68
N GLU A 413 19.06 21.78 -19.59
CA GLU A 413 19.35 23.17 -19.26
C GLU A 413 18.57 24.13 -20.17
N GLY A 414 17.94 25.13 -19.56
CA GLY A 414 17.12 26.15 -20.23
C GLY A 414 15.71 25.68 -20.64
N PHE A 415 15.35 24.40 -20.48
CA PHE A 415 14.03 23.89 -20.85
C PHE A 415 12.92 24.52 -20.01
N LEU A 416 13.05 24.47 -18.68
CA LEU A 416 12.06 25.02 -17.76
C LEU A 416 11.91 26.54 -17.93
N SER A 417 13.01 27.26 -18.17
CA SER A 417 12.97 28.68 -18.47
C SER A 417 12.20 28.99 -19.76
N ARG A 418 12.36 28.16 -20.80
CA ARG A 418 11.58 28.29 -22.04
C ARG A 418 10.10 27.92 -21.84
N LEU A 419 9.84 26.94 -21.00
CA LEU A 419 8.47 26.57 -20.64
C LEU A 419 7.78 27.73 -19.92
N GLN A 420 8.48 28.42 -19.00
CA GLN A 420 8.01 29.62 -18.31
C GLN A 420 7.83 30.84 -19.23
N SER A 421 8.73 31.01 -20.21
CA SER A 421 8.67 32.15 -21.16
C SER A 421 7.74 31.92 -22.35
N GLY A 422 6.92 30.87 -22.31
CA GLY A 422 5.98 30.51 -23.35
C GLY A 422 4.78 31.46 -23.46
N TRP A 423 3.64 30.91 -23.82
CA TRP A 423 2.38 31.67 -23.95
C TRP A 423 2.02 32.43 -22.65
N ARG A 424 2.21 31.78 -21.50
CA ARG A 424 2.02 32.33 -20.15
C ARG A 424 3.00 31.68 -19.20
N SER A 425 3.43 32.43 -18.18
CA SER A 425 4.13 31.84 -17.05
C SER A 425 3.19 30.93 -16.26
N PHE A 426 3.74 29.97 -15.55
CA PHE A 426 2.96 29.10 -14.67
C PHE A 426 3.48 29.10 -13.24
N SER A 427 2.59 28.86 -12.28
CA SER A 427 2.91 28.59 -10.89
C SER A 427 2.73 27.08 -10.62
N LEU A 428 3.67 26.49 -9.92
CA LEU A 428 3.58 25.12 -9.42
C LEU A 428 3.08 25.16 -7.98
N CYS A 429 1.89 24.60 -7.74
CA CYS A 429 1.26 24.60 -6.42
C CYS A 429 1.32 23.18 -5.83
N LEU A 430 1.84 23.05 -4.61
CA LEU A 430 1.84 21.80 -3.85
C LEU A 430 0.75 21.89 -2.76
N VAL A 431 -0.24 21.00 -2.82
CA VAL A 431 -1.40 21.00 -1.92
C VAL A 431 -1.60 19.65 -1.25
N PRO A 432 -2.12 19.58 -0.02
CA PRO A 432 -2.36 18.30 0.64
C PRO A 432 -3.38 17.42 -0.09
N LYS A 433 -4.43 18.02 -0.66
CA LYS A 433 -5.52 17.29 -1.31
C LYS A 433 -6.21 18.11 -2.40
N ILE A 434 -6.53 17.43 -3.51
CA ILE A 434 -7.35 17.95 -4.61
C ILE A 434 -8.67 17.19 -4.64
N GLN A 435 -9.79 17.88 -4.51
CA GLN A 435 -11.13 17.31 -4.52
C GLN A 435 -11.99 17.94 -5.63
N GLY A 436 -12.64 17.09 -6.42
CA GLY A 436 -13.57 17.55 -7.44
C GLY A 436 -14.88 18.05 -6.84
N THR A 437 -15.49 19.02 -7.50
CA THR A 437 -16.81 19.54 -7.13
C THR A 437 -17.89 18.64 -7.74
N PRO A 438 -18.76 18.00 -6.95
CA PRO A 438 -19.74 17.02 -7.47
C PRO A 438 -20.66 17.53 -8.58
N ALA A 439 -20.90 18.84 -8.64
CA ALA A 439 -21.78 19.47 -9.62
C ALA A 439 -21.15 19.67 -11.01
N SER A 440 -19.85 19.50 -11.16
CA SER A 440 -19.11 19.81 -12.39
C SER A 440 -18.85 18.61 -13.30
N GLY A 441 -19.18 17.38 -12.85
CA GLY A 441 -18.81 16.15 -13.55
C GLY A 441 -17.31 15.82 -13.48
N SER A 442 -16.55 16.55 -12.64
CA SER A 442 -15.13 16.31 -12.40
C SER A 442 -14.91 15.00 -11.66
N LEU A 443 -13.67 14.48 -11.71
CA LEU A 443 -13.26 13.33 -10.89
C LEU A 443 -13.41 13.67 -9.40
N ALA A 444 -13.86 12.71 -8.60
CA ALA A 444 -14.03 12.89 -7.15
C ALA A 444 -12.75 13.31 -6.43
N SER A 445 -11.59 12.88 -6.94
CA SER A 445 -10.26 13.28 -6.49
C SER A 445 -9.27 13.26 -7.64
N ALA A 446 -8.24 14.10 -7.59
CA ALA A 446 -7.15 14.13 -8.55
C ALA A 446 -5.81 14.17 -7.80
N GLN A 447 -4.75 13.68 -8.44
CA GLN A 447 -3.37 13.80 -7.94
C GLN A 447 -2.67 15.03 -8.54
N GLY A 448 -3.09 15.45 -9.72
CA GLY A 448 -2.62 16.65 -10.40
C GLY A 448 -3.74 17.36 -11.14
N LEU A 449 -3.47 18.58 -11.51
CA LEU A 449 -4.40 19.43 -12.27
C LEU A 449 -3.63 20.57 -12.93
N GLN A 450 -3.83 20.74 -14.23
CA GLN A 450 -3.40 21.92 -14.97
C GLN A 450 -4.61 22.79 -15.36
N PHE A 451 -4.61 24.07 -15.05
CA PHE A 451 -5.67 24.98 -15.44
C PHE A 451 -5.18 26.41 -15.62
N GLN A 452 -6.02 27.25 -16.22
CA GLN A 452 -5.79 28.68 -16.38
C GLN A 452 -6.83 29.47 -15.61
N GLN A 453 -6.36 30.47 -14.88
CA GLN A 453 -7.23 31.44 -14.22
C GLN A 453 -6.62 32.82 -14.40
N ASP A 454 -7.44 33.77 -14.85
CA ASP A 454 -7.00 35.11 -15.27
C ASP A 454 -5.90 35.01 -16.35
N ASP A 455 -4.75 35.59 -16.15
CA ASP A 455 -3.63 35.50 -17.10
C ASP A 455 -2.50 34.56 -16.65
N GLN A 456 -2.78 33.71 -15.63
CA GLN A 456 -1.84 32.78 -15.04
C GLN A 456 -2.22 31.31 -15.32
N CYS A 457 -1.22 30.49 -15.65
CA CYS A 457 -1.37 29.03 -15.63
C CYS A 457 -0.98 28.49 -14.25
N TYR A 458 -1.64 27.42 -13.86
CA TYR A 458 -1.32 26.70 -12.62
C TYR A 458 -1.12 25.23 -12.93
N VAL A 459 -0.08 24.65 -12.38
CA VAL A 459 0.10 23.21 -12.22
C VAL A 459 -0.02 22.91 -10.74
N VAL A 460 -1.02 22.17 -10.36
CA VAL A 460 -1.28 21.82 -8.97
C VAL A 460 -1.01 20.34 -8.81
N LEU A 461 -0.21 19.99 -7.82
CA LEU A 461 0.14 18.60 -7.49
C LEU A 461 -0.25 18.34 -6.04
N ALA A 462 -0.92 17.23 -5.80
CA ALA A 462 -1.08 16.74 -4.45
C ALA A 462 0.28 16.33 -3.87
N LEU A 463 0.51 16.60 -2.58
CA LEU A 463 1.72 16.13 -1.89
C LEU A 463 1.81 14.61 -2.03
N ALA A 464 2.93 14.12 -2.54
CA ALA A 464 3.10 12.71 -2.83
C ALA A 464 4.57 12.26 -2.74
N PRO A 465 4.83 10.97 -2.46
CA PRO A 465 6.17 10.40 -2.56
C PRO A 465 6.65 10.40 -4.01
N MET A 466 7.97 10.25 -4.17
CA MET A 466 8.67 10.32 -5.46
C MET A 466 7.99 9.52 -6.59
N GLU A 467 7.57 8.29 -6.29
CA GLU A 467 7.00 7.39 -7.30
C GLU A 467 5.70 7.93 -7.87
N ASP A 468 4.78 8.38 -7.02
CA ASP A 468 3.49 8.93 -7.42
C ASP A 468 3.65 10.33 -8.03
N LEU A 469 4.51 11.17 -7.41
CA LEU A 469 4.77 12.53 -7.91
C LEU A 469 5.36 12.52 -9.32
N ARG A 470 6.21 11.56 -9.65
CA ARG A 470 6.81 11.42 -10.98
C ARG A 470 5.74 11.30 -12.07
N TYR A 471 4.78 10.39 -11.89
CA TYR A 471 3.70 10.21 -12.87
C TYR A 471 2.90 11.49 -13.03
N THR A 472 2.47 12.08 -11.93
CA THR A 472 1.62 13.27 -11.92
C THR A 472 2.34 14.48 -12.49
N LEU A 473 3.57 14.76 -12.07
CA LEU A 473 4.34 15.91 -12.57
C LEU A 473 4.53 15.88 -14.08
N PHE A 474 4.98 14.75 -14.62
CA PHE A 474 5.21 14.64 -16.06
C PHE A 474 3.91 14.66 -16.87
N HIS A 475 2.81 14.14 -16.32
CA HIS A 475 1.49 14.26 -16.91
C HIS A 475 1.07 15.73 -17.04
N GLU A 476 1.07 16.47 -15.95
CA GLU A 476 0.64 17.88 -15.93
C GLU A 476 1.59 18.78 -16.74
N PHE A 477 2.90 18.51 -16.68
CA PHE A 477 3.87 19.23 -17.51
C PHE A 477 3.67 18.97 -19.01
N SER A 478 3.22 17.80 -19.37
CA SER A 478 2.88 17.48 -20.76
C SER A 478 1.83 18.43 -21.34
N HIS A 479 0.83 18.83 -20.57
CA HIS A 479 -0.18 19.81 -21.03
C HIS A 479 0.42 21.19 -21.29
N LEU A 480 1.40 21.63 -20.48
CA LEU A 480 2.14 22.87 -20.75
C LEU A 480 3.04 22.75 -21.99
N ILE A 481 3.73 21.61 -22.13
CA ILE A 481 4.58 21.30 -23.28
C ILE A 481 3.75 21.26 -24.56
N ASP A 482 2.59 20.61 -24.53
CA ASP A 482 1.63 20.54 -25.63
C ASP A 482 1.23 21.94 -26.14
N THR A 483 0.93 22.83 -25.21
CA THR A 483 0.59 24.22 -25.55
C THR A 483 1.73 24.91 -26.29
N GLN A 484 2.99 24.68 -25.90
CA GLN A 484 4.16 25.25 -26.57
C GLN A 484 4.37 24.63 -27.95
N VAL A 485 4.24 23.30 -28.07
CA VAL A 485 4.38 22.58 -29.34
C VAL A 485 3.32 23.03 -30.34
N MET A 486 2.04 23.06 -29.94
CA MET A 486 0.96 23.50 -30.82
C MET A 486 1.08 24.95 -31.29
N ASN A 487 1.71 25.82 -30.48
CA ASN A 487 1.91 27.23 -30.85
C ASN A 487 3.15 27.47 -31.72
N ARG A 488 4.11 26.55 -31.77
CA ARG A 488 5.42 26.76 -32.39
C ARG A 488 5.73 25.85 -33.58
N CYS A 489 5.05 24.71 -33.68
CA CYS A 489 5.26 23.77 -34.77
C CYS A 489 3.97 23.00 -35.12
N SER A 490 4.00 22.25 -36.23
CA SER A 490 2.85 21.48 -36.76
C SER A 490 2.88 20.00 -36.35
N ALA A 491 3.66 19.62 -35.36
CA ALA A 491 3.87 18.22 -34.99
C ALA A 491 2.57 17.49 -34.60
N TYR A 492 1.55 18.21 -34.14
CA TYR A 492 0.29 17.65 -33.67
C TYR A 492 -0.92 17.91 -34.57
N ASP A 493 -0.75 18.57 -35.74
CA ASP A 493 -1.86 18.98 -36.61
C ASP A 493 -2.72 17.80 -37.09
N ASP A 494 -2.08 16.65 -37.37
CA ASP A 494 -2.72 15.41 -37.81
C ASP A 494 -2.67 14.29 -36.75
N TRP A 495 -2.66 14.65 -35.45
CA TRP A 495 -2.55 13.68 -34.36
C TRP A 495 -3.64 12.61 -34.39
N THR A 496 -4.89 13.01 -34.68
CA THR A 496 -6.04 12.11 -34.73
C THR A 496 -5.96 11.08 -35.85
N ASP A 497 -5.23 11.38 -36.92
CA ASP A 497 -5.07 10.48 -38.08
C ASP A 497 -4.18 9.27 -37.77
N LEU A 498 -3.44 9.31 -36.64
CA LEU A 498 -2.69 8.17 -36.11
C LEU A 498 -3.59 7.10 -35.48
N ASN A 499 -4.83 7.42 -35.17
CA ASN A 499 -5.76 6.51 -34.54
C ASN A 499 -6.49 5.65 -35.58
N PRO A 500 -7.02 4.48 -35.21
CA PRO A 500 -7.88 3.68 -36.08
C PRO A 500 -9.09 4.47 -36.58
N GLN A 501 -9.50 4.25 -37.82
CA GLN A 501 -10.62 4.98 -38.45
C GLN A 501 -11.96 4.92 -37.67
N GLU A 502 -12.19 3.80 -37.03
CA GLU A 502 -13.41 3.57 -36.23
C GLU A 502 -13.32 4.13 -34.81
N PHE A 503 -12.19 4.68 -34.41
CA PHE A 503 -12.00 5.27 -33.08
C PHE A 503 -12.40 6.75 -33.06
N ALA A 504 -13.09 7.14 -31.99
CA ALA A 504 -13.36 8.55 -31.66
C ALA A 504 -13.11 8.78 -30.17
N TYR A 505 -12.47 9.90 -29.83
CA TYR A 505 -12.29 10.30 -28.45
C TYR A 505 -13.64 10.53 -27.78
N SER A 506 -13.76 10.13 -26.52
CA SER A 506 -15.02 10.18 -25.77
C SER A 506 -15.44 11.60 -25.36
N LEU A 507 -14.46 12.47 -25.11
CA LEU A 507 -14.62 13.80 -24.49
C LEU A 507 -15.30 13.77 -23.09
N ASP A 508 -15.42 12.57 -22.50
CA ASP A 508 -15.99 12.34 -21.18
C ASP A 508 -15.13 11.31 -20.45
N VAL A 509 -14.59 11.69 -19.30
CA VAL A 509 -13.72 10.84 -18.46
C VAL A 509 -14.44 9.61 -17.88
N ASN A 510 -15.77 9.65 -17.82
CA ASN A 510 -16.62 8.58 -17.30
C ASN A 510 -17.22 7.70 -18.43
N ALA A 511 -16.86 7.93 -19.69
CA ALA A 511 -17.39 7.16 -20.80
C ALA A 511 -16.94 5.69 -20.74
N ASP A 512 -17.83 4.77 -21.11
CA ASP A 512 -17.48 3.37 -21.30
C ASP A 512 -16.67 3.18 -22.59
N MET A 513 -15.36 3.07 -22.47
CA MET A 513 -14.42 2.83 -23.57
C MET A 513 -14.09 1.34 -23.76
N THR A 514 -14.77 0.44 -23.07
CA THR A 514 -14.59 -1.04 -23.22
C THR A 514 -14.69 -1.52 -24.67
N PRO A 515 -15.55 -0.96 -25.55
CA PRO A 515 -15.58 -1.35 -26.97
C PRO A 515 -14.25 -1.19 -27.71
N TYR A 516 -13.33 -0.38 -27.20
CA TYR A 516 -12.00 -0.11 -27.79
C TYR A 516 -10.85 -0.84 -27.06
N GLN A 517 -11.15 -1.81 -26.20
CA GLN A 517 -10.15 -2.55 -25.42
C GLN A 517 -9.06 -3.20 -26.28
N GLN A 518 -9.37 -3.60 -27.53
CA GLN A 518 -8.41 -4.17 -28.48
C GLN A 518 -7.25 -3.22 -28.82
N TYR A 519 -7.41 -1.92 -28.59
CA TYR A 519 -6.36 -0.91 -28.82
C TYR A 519 -5.46 -0.64 -27.63
N LEU A 520 -5.62 -1.39 -26.53
CA LEU A 520 -4.78 -1.31 -25.31
C LEU A 520 -3.71 -2.40 -25.24
N THR A 521 -3.74 -3.40 -26.11
CA THR A 521 -2.85 -4.57 -26.01
C THR A 521 -2.31 -5.02 -27.37
N GLY A 522 -1.20 -5.75 -27.33
CA GLY A 522 -0.62 -6.40 -28.51
C GLY A 522 -0.07 -5.40 -29.56
N THR A 523 0.06 -5.87 -30.79
CA THR A 523 0.60 -5.08 -31.92
C THR A 523 -0.36 -3.97 -32.40
N ASN A 524 -1.64 -4.07 -32.07
CA ASN A 524 -2.66 -3.07 -32.40
C ASN A 524 -2.79 -1.97 -31.32
N ARG A 525 -1.94 -1.99 -30.34
CA ARG A 525 -1.95 -1.00 -29.26
C ARG A 525 -1.74 0.42 -29.80
N CYS A 526 -2.73 1.29 -29.56
CA CYS A 526 -2.74 2.69 -29.99
C CYS A 526 -2.76 3.64 -28.81
N PHE A 527 -3.20 3.16 -27.63
CA PHE A 527 -3.35 3.96 -26.43
C PHE A 527 -2.66 3.29 -25.23
N VAL A 528 -2.24 4.12 -24.28
CA VAL A 528 -1.63 3.66 -23.05
C VAL A 528 -2.67 2.96 -22.18
N ASP A 529 -3.80 3.61 -21.96
CA ASP A 529 -4.93 3.14 -21.17
C ASP A 529 -6.25 3.79 -21.63
N TYR A 530 -7.34 3.58 -20.89
CA TYR A 530 -8.63 4.17 -21.19
C TYR A 530 -8.66 5.69 -21.03
N TYR A 531 -7.85 6.25 -20.12
CA TYR A 531 -7.78 7.69 -19.91
C TYR A 531 -7.19 8.42 -21.12
N ALA A 532 -6.23 7.81 -21.80
CA ALA A 532 -5.69 8.29 -23.08
C ALA A 532 -6.77 8.41 -24.21
N MET A 533 -7.90 7.74 -24.05
CA MET A 533 -8.99 7.76 -25.04
C MET A 533 -10.01 8.91 -24.82
N VAL A 534 -9.81 9.75 -23.80
CA VAL A 534 -10.72 10.87 -23.48
C VAL A 534 -10.60 11.97 -24.53
N ASN A 535 -9.39 12.45 -24.77
CA ASN A 535 -9.13 13.49 -25.76
C ASN A 535 -7.66 13.45 -26.23
N PRO A 536 -7.30 14.18 -27.30
CA PRO A 536 -5.93 14.17 -27.82
C PRO A 536 -4.86 14.67 -26.84
N ALA A 537 -5.19 15.59 -25.95
CA ALA A 537 -4.22 16.11 -24.96
C ALA A 537 -3.91 15.05 -23.91
N GLU A 538 -4.93 14.33 -23.41
CA GLU A 538 -4.74 13.21 -22.48
C GLU A 538 -3.95 12.06 -23.13
N ASP A 539 -4.20 11.77 -24.42
CA ASP A 539 -3.47 10.76 -25.16
C ASP A 539 -1.96 11.09 -25.20
N ARG A 540 -1.59 12.33 -25.49
CA ARG A 540 -0.19 12.79 -25.47
C ARG A 540 0.39 12.79 -24.08
N ALA A 541 -0.36 13.26 -23.08
CA ALA A 541 0.08 13.31 -21.69
C ALA A 541 0.39 11.91 -21.15
N ARG A 542 -0.49 10.93 -21.39
CA ARG A 542 -0.26 9.54 -20.97
C ARG A 542 0.93 8.90 -21.67
N ILE A 543 1.16 9.20 -22.94
CA ILE A 543 2.34 8.70 -23.68
C ILE A 543 3.61 9.33 -23.11
N PHE A 544 3.64 10.64 -22.88
CA PHE A 544 4.80 11.34 -22.33
C PHE A 544 5.12 10.85 -20.91
N GLU A 545 4.13 10.77 -20.05
CA GLU A 545 4.24 10.19 -18.70
C GLU A 545 4.85 8.79 -18.72
N CYS A 546 4.35 7.91 -19.58
CA CYS A 546 4.88 6.56 -19.72
C CYS A 546 6.29 6.52 -20.32
N ALA A 547 6.61 7.45 -21.21
CA ALA A 547 7.93 7.53 -21.83
C ALA A 547 9.04 7.94 -20.87
N VAL A 548 8.73 8.73 -19.83
CA VAL A 548 9.72 9.14 -18.81
C VAL A 548 9.85 8.12 -17.66
N ASN A 549 8.97 7.15 -17.57
CA ASN A 549 9.00 6.14 -16.52
C ASN A 549 9.64 4.84 -16.96
N SER A 550 10.44 4.24 -16.10
CA SER A 550 11.09 2.94 -16.35
C SER A 550 10.06 1.80 -16.40
N GLY A 551 10.40 0.71 -17.10
CA GLY A 551 9.55 -0.49 -17.18
C GLY A 551 8.47 -0.48 -18.28
N ASN A 552 8.30 0.62 -19.01
CA ASN A 552 7.27 0.75 -20.06
C ASN A 552 7.76 0.43 -21.48
N GLY A 553 9.00 -0.04 -21.64
CA GLY A 553 9.61 -0.28 -22.96
C GLY A 553 8.81 -1.20 -23.88
N ASP A 554 8.23 -2.27 -23.34
CA ASP A 554 7.43 -3.23 -24.10
C ASP A 554 6.19 -2.60 -24.74
N MET A 555 5.58 -1.63 -24.08
CA MET A 555 4.44 -0.88 -24.61
C MET A 555 4.80 -0.14 -25.89
N PHE A 556 5.98 0.47 -25.94
CA PHE A 556 6.46 1.25 -27.07
C PHE A 556 7.01 0.40 -28.23
N THR A 557 6.96 -0.92 -28.14
CA THR A 557 7.19 -1.80 -29.30
C THR A 557 6.01 -1.78 -30.29
N ALA A 558 4.83 -1.35 -29.86
CA ALA A 558 3.65 -1.20 -30.73
C ALA A 558 3.85 -0.07 -31.77
N PRO A 559 3.65 -0.32 -33.08
CA PRO A 559 4.00 0.63 -34.12
C PRO A 559 3.34 2.00 -34.00
N ILE A 560 2.06 2.03 -33.63
CA ILE A 560 1.31 3.30 -33.52
C ILE A 560 1.80 4.10 -32.29
N LEU A 561 2.01 3.46 -31.15
CA LEU A 561 2.57 4.15 -29.98
C LEU A 561 3.98 4.66 -30.25
N GLN A 562 4.83 3.90 -31.00
CA GLN A 562 6.13 4.38 -31.45
C GLN A 562 6.02 5.62 -32.36
N GLN A 563 5.04 5.63 -33.26
CA GLN A 563 4.82 6.78 -34.13
C GLN A 563 4.34 8.00 -33.35
N LYS A 564 3.42 7.82 -32.40
CA LYS A 564 2.94 8.88 -31.50
C LYS A 564 4.10 9.43 -30.64
N LEU A 565 4.91 8.57 -30.04
CA LEU A 565 6.07 8.96 -29.25
C LEU A 565 7.09 9.76 -30.10
N ARG A 566 7.38 9.32 -31.33
CA ARG A 566 8.25 10.07 -32.24
C ARG A 566 7.73 11.47 -32.53
N ARG A 567 6.42 11.63 -32.71
CA ARG A 567 5.80 12.94 -32.91
C ARG A 567 5.94 13.83 -31.72
N ILE A 568 5.72 13.31 -30.51
CA ILE A 568 5.91 14.05 -29.26
C ILE A 568 7.38 14.51 -29.16
N CYS A 569 8.32 13.59 -29.32
CA CYS A 569 9.75 13.91 -29.21
C CYS A 569 10.21 14.94 -30.26
N ALA A 570 9.78 14.80 -31.52
CA ALA A 570 10.10 15.75 -32.59
C ALA A 570 9.51 17.13 -32.30
N GLY A 571 8.22 17.18 -31.89
CA GLY A 571 7.57 18.44 -31.53
C GLY A 571 8.25 19.15 -30.37
N ILE A 572 8.67 18.40 -29.34
CA ILE A 572 9.40 18.97 -28.19
C ILE A 572 10.77 19.51 -28.67
N ARG A 573 11.52 18.74 -29.46
CA ARG A 573 12.82 19.20 -29.96
C ARG A 573 12.70 20.50 -30.75
N GLU A 574 11.74 20.58 -31.68
CA GLU A 574 11.48 21.76 -32.48
C GLU A 574 11.00 22.95 -31.62
N ALA A 575 9.96 22.78 -30.82
CA ALA A 575 9.36 23.85 -30.04
C ALA A 575 10.29 24.43 -28.96
N PHE A 576 11.21 23.62 -28.42
CA PHE A 576 12.16 24.02 -27.37
C PHE A 576 13.59 24.23 -27.92
N GLU A 577 13.80 24.24 -29.25
CA GLU A 577 15.10 24.47 -29.89
C GLU A 577 16.20 23.50 -29.38
N LEU A 578 15.86 22.22 -29.36
CA LEU A 578 16.73 21.14 -28.91
C LEU A 578 17.26 20.27 -30.05
N GLU A 579 16.98 20.63 -31.31
CA GLU A 579 17.27 19.83 -32.52
C GLU A 579 18.78 19.57 -32.68
N ASP A 580 19.62 20.56 -32.39
CA ASP A 580 21.08 20.46 -32.52
C ASP A 580 21.74 19.74 -31.32
N ARG A 581 20.98 19.33 -30.31
CA ARG A 581 21.51 18.60 -29.17
C ARG A 581 21.57 17.11 -29.45
N GLY A 582 22.78 16.55 -29.41
CA GLY A 582 23.02 15.12 -29.65
C GLY A 582 22.68 14.21 -28.46
N GLU A 583 22.29 14.77 -27.32
CA GLU A 583 21.90 13.99 -26.14
C GLU A 583 20.52 13.33 -26.30
N ILE A 584 20.32 12.21 -25.62
CA ILE A 584 19.04 11.51 -25.53
C ILE A 584 18.35 12.00 -24.27
N PHE A 585 17.18 12.60 -24.43
CA PHE A 585 16.39 13.07 -23.27
C PHE A 585 15.62 11.91 -22.63
N LEU A 586 15.20 12.06 -21.38
CA LEU A 586 14.50 11.04 -20.62
C LEU A 586 13.25 10.51 -21.35
N TRP A 587 12.47 11.37 -21.98
CA TRP A 587 11.27 11.01 -22.75
C TRP A 587 11.56 10.33 -24.10
N GLU A 588 12.82 10.25 -24.53
CA GLU A 588 13.25 9.58 -25.76
C GLU A 588 13.83 8.19 -25.52
N GLN A 589 13.90 7.73 -24.29
CA GLN A 589 14.55 6.47 -23.91
C GLN A 589 13.98 5.23 -24.63
N TYR A 590 12.72 5.28 -25.04
CA TYR A 590 12.04 4.19 -25.72
C TYR A 590 11.89 4.41 -27.23
N LEU A 591 12.50 5.44 -27.81
CA LEU A 591 12.50 5.61 -29.24
C LEU A 591 13.33 4.49 -29.91
N ILE A 592 12.68 3.70 -30.77
CA ILE A 592 13.37 2.74 -31.60
C ILE A 592 14.09 3.51 -32.72
N ARG A 593 15.42 3.50 -32.69
CA ARG A 593 16.28 4.12 -33.70
C ARG A 593 16.56 3.06 -34.78
N TYR A 594 16.01 3.25 -35.95
CA TYR A 594 16.35 2.40 -37.11
C TYR A 594 17.67 2.92 -37.68
N GLY A 595 18.74 2.11 -37.59
CA GLY A 595 19.97 2.31 -38.37
C GLY A 595 21.25 2.70 -37.63
N GLU A 596 21.39 2.38 -36.33
CA GLU A 596 22.71 2.30 -35.66
C GLU A 596 23.16 0.86 -35.51
#